data_cb64008560ffbde5927868a95cea4734
#
_entry.id   cb64008560ffbde5927868a95cea4734
#
_cell.length_a   1.000
_cell.length_b   1.000
_cell.length_c   1.000
_cell.angle_alpha   90.00
_cell.angle_beta   90.00
_cell.angle_gamma   90.00
#
_symmetry.space_group_name_H-M   'P 1'
#
loop_
_entity.id
_entity.type
_entity.pdbx_description
1 polymer ?
#
loop_
_entity_poly.entity_id
_entity_poly.type
_entity_poly.pdbx_seq_one_letter_code
_entity_poly.pdbx_strand_id
1 'polypeptide(L)'
;MHAALHLPALPGLSRRLVLTLGAALAAGCLTGALLVTGVQATGHLVSQKGRAFQPGSLTIQRGETVVIVNDDSDLLHHLYVESEAFSYDSGDQVPGSRTAVTFPQTGMFQVLCGIHPKMKLNVRVN
;
A
#
# COMPACT_ATOMS: atom_id res chain seq x y z
N MET A 1 -72.79 -35.53 16.99
CA MET A 1 -73.00 -34.07 16.84
C MET A 1 -71.67 -33.43 16.56
N HIS A 2 -71.34 -33.24 15.30
CA HIS A 2 -70.11 -32.56 14.88
C HIS A 2 -70.55 -31.29 14.16
N ALA A 3 -70.29 -30.16 14.81
CA ALA A 3 -70.52 -28.88 14.19
C ALA A 3 -69.30 -28.50 13.34
N ALA A 4 -69.49 -28.44 12.03
CA ALA A 4 -68.51 -27.98 11.12
C ALA A 4 -68.54 -26.45 11.09
N LEU A 5 -67.44 -25.80 11.52
CA LEU A 5 -67.26 -24.37 11.40
C LEU A 5 -66.91 -24.03 9.93
N HIS A 6 -67.86 -23.33 9.31
CA HIS A 6 -67.72 -22.82 7.95
C HIS A 6 -66.98 -21.46 8.03
N LEU A 7 -65.72 -21.37 7.54
CA LEU A 7 -65.01 -20.13 7.35
C LEU A 7 -65.40 -19.51 6.00
N PRO A 8 -65.73 -18.22 5.97
CA PRO A 8 -65.99 -17.53 4.71
C PRO A 8 -64.71 -17.31 3.89
N ALA A 9 -64.77 -17.63 2.61
CA ALA A 9 -63.71 -17.39 1.65
C ALA A 9 -63.56 -15.88 1.42
N LEU A 10 -62.34 -15.36 1.59
CA LEU A 10 -61.98 -13.96 1.23
C LEU A 10 -61.94 -13.80 -0.28
N PRO A 11 -62.54 -12.74 -0.87
CA PRO A 11 -62.54 -12.51 -2.31
C PRO A 11 -61.13 -12.14 -2.81
N GLY A 12 -60.79 -12.73 -3.97
CA GLY A 12 -59.52 -12.77 -4.62
C GLY A 12 -58.79 -11.42 -4.75
N LEU A 13 -57.63 -11.38 -4.18
CA LEU A 13 -56.61 -10.41 -4.56
C LEU A 13 -56.11 -10.79 -5.96
N SER A 14 -56.35 -9.90 -6.93
CA SER A 14 -56.02 -10.16 -8.31
C SER A 14 -54.51 -10.36 -8.49
N ARG A 15 -54.14 -11.39 -9.25
CA ARG A 15 -52.73 -11.74 -9.60
C ARG A 15 -51.95 -10.59 -10.26
N ARG A 16 -52.62 -9.51 -10.63
CA ARG A 16 -52.01 -8.33 -11.30
C ARG A 16 -51.36 -7.36 -10.31
N LEU A 17 -51.72 -7.38 -9.03
CA LEU A 17 -51.16 -6.49 -8.05
C LEU A 17 -49.79 -6.96 -7.47
N VAL A 18 -49.52 -8.26 -7.56
CA VAL A 18 -48.28 -8.86 -7.09
C VAL A 18 -47.11 -8.66 -8.05
N LEU A 19 -47.41 -8.48 -9.35
CA LEU A 19 -46.41 -8.28 -10.42
C LEU A 19 -45.86 -6.84 -10.48
N THR A 20 -46.57 -5.86 -9.93
CA THR A 20 -46.14 -4.46 -9.98
C THR A 20 -45.29 -4.05 -8.81
N LEU A 21 -45.35 -4.78 -7.67
CA LEU A 21 -44.44 -4.52 -6.54
C LEU A 21 -43.07 -5.19 -6.70
N GLY A 22 -42.93 -6.21 -7.53
CA GLY A 22 -41.65 -6.88 -7.79
C GLY A 22 -40.70 -6.14 -8.71
N ALA A 23 -41.22 -5.22 -9.54
CA ALA A 23 -40.39 -4.48 -10.51
C ALA A 23 -39.73 -3.20 -9.94
N ALA A 24 -40.19 -2.71 -8.80
CA ALA A 24 -39.67 -1.48 -8.18
C ALA A 24 -38.45 -1.70 -7.27
N LEU A 25 -38.16 -2.95 -6.92
CA LEU A 25 -37.00 -3.28 -6.02
C LEU A 25 -35.73 -3.70 -6.78
N ALA A 26 -35.81 -3.86 -8.12
CA ALA A 26 -34.63 -4.23 -8.92
C ALA A 26 -33.82 -3.05 -9.47
N ALA A 27 -34.30 -1.81 -9.33
CA ALA A 27 -33.65 -0.62 -9.89
C ALA A 27 -32.76 0.15 -8.87
N GLY A 28 -32.61 -0.35 -7.65
CA GLY A 28 -31.95 0.38 -6.54
C GLY A 28 -30.53 -0.08 -6.19
N CYS A 29 -29.92 -1.04 -6.86
CA CYS A 29 -28.60 -1.57 -6.53
C CYS A 29 -27.51 -1.31 -7.57
N LEU A 30 -27.57 -0.16 -8.27
CA LEU A 30 -26.49 0.34 -9.12
C LEU A 30 -25.85 1.55 -8.44
N THR A 31 -25.44 1.41 -7.18
CA THR A 31 -24.66 2.43 -6.49
C THR A 31 -23.25 1.94 -6.26
N GLY A 32 -22.34 2.47 -7.09
CA GLY A 32 -21.04 2.86 -6.66
C GLY A 32 -20.12 1.71 -6.27
N ALA A 33 -19.61 0.96 -7.26
CA ALA A 33 -18.26 0.44 -7.13
C ALA A 33 -17.33 1.67 -7.01
N LEU A 34 -17.06 2.11 -5.79
CA LEU A 34 -15.91 2.95 -5.48
C LEU A 34 -14.70 2.12 -5.91
N LEU A 35 -14.17 2.43 -7.10
CA LEU A 35 -12.84 2.02 -7.49
C LEU A 35 -11.90 2.74 -6.52
N VAL A 36 -11.62 2.09 -5.40
CA VAL A 36 -10.45 2.42 -4.60
C VAL A 36 -9.27 2.07 -5.49
N THR A 37 -8.81 3.03 -6.28
CA THR A 37 -7.49 2.95 -6.90
C THR A 37 -6.51 2.96 -5.75
N GLY A 38 -6.16 1.76 -5.26
CA GLY A 38 -5.07 1.61 -4.33
C GLY A 38 -3.84 2.16 -5.01
N VAL A 39 -3.31 3.27 -4.49
CA VAL A 39 -1.96 3.71 -4.80
C VAL A 39 -1.06 2.56 -4.35
N GLN A 40 -0.67 1.73 -5.30
CA GLN A 40 0.39 0.75 -5.09
C GLN A 40 1.64 1.60 -4.83
N ALA A 41 2.05 1.69 -3.58
CA ALA A 41 3.37 2.19 -3.26
C ALA A 41 4.36 1.23 -3.90
N THR A 42 4.86 1.55 -5.08
CA THR A 42 5.95 0.85 -5.74
C THR A 42 7.20 1.14 -4.90
N GLY A 43 7.47 0.26 -3.93
CA GLY A 43 8.65 0.38 -3.09
C GLY A 43 9.89 0.13 -3.93
N HIS A 44 10.74 1.14 -4.07
CA HIS A 44 12.05 0.99 -4.69
C HIS A 44 12.92 0.12 -3.81
N LEU A 45 13.50 -0.93 -4.40
CA LEU A 45 14.38 -1.86 -3.69
C LEU A 45 15.84 -1.56 -4.01
N VAL A 46 16.67 -1.47 -2.98
CA VAL A 46 18.13 -1.30 -3.09
C VAL A 46 18.80 -2.36 -2.24
N SER A 47 19.77 -3.04 -2.81
CA SER A 47 20.61 -4.03 -2.13
C SER A 47 21.89 -3.36 -1.62
N GLN A 48 22.31 -3.70 -0.40
CA GLN A 48 23.67 -3.45 0.12
C GLN A 48 24.43 -4.77 0.00
N LYS A 49 25.38 -4.81 -0.90
CA LYS A 49 26.21 -6.02 -1.10
C LYS A 49 27.61 -5.66 -1.53
N GLY A 50 28.61 -6.32 -0.93
CA GLY A 50 30.01 -6.11 -1.25
C GLY A 50 30.47 -4.68 -1.03
N ARG A 51 29.95 -4.00 0.00
CA ARG A 51 30.22 -2.59 0.33
C ARG A 51 29.79 -1.62 -0.78
N ALA A 52 28.67 -1.91 -1.43
CA ALA A 52 28.08 -1.07 -2.45
C ALA A 52 26.54 -1.08 -2.34
N PHE A 53 25.89 0.02 -2.75
CA PHE A 53 24.44 0.04 -3.01
C PHE A 53 24.18 -0.35 -4.46
N GLN A 54 23.17 -1.19 -4.69
CA GLN A 54 22.76 -1.67 -6.01
C GLN A 54 21.24 -1.53 -6.17
N PRO A 55 20.77 -0.63 -7.05
CA PRO A 55 21.54 0.33 -7.85
C PRO A 55 22.22 1.41 -6.99
N GLY A 56 23.26 2.05 -7.53
CA GLY A 56 23.97 3.16 -6.86
C GLY A 56 23.29 4.53 -7.05
N SER A 57 22.21 4.58 -7.83
CA SER A 57 21.37 5.78 -8.01
C SER A 57 19.97 5.39 -8.40
N LEU A 58 18.98 6.22 -8.00
CA LEU A 58 17.57 6.08 -8.41
C LEU A 58 16.88 7.44 -8.45
N THR A 59 15.76 7.48 -9.16
CA THR A 59 14.84 8.62 -9.20
C THR A 59 13.49 8.18 -8.69
N ILE A 60 12.93 8.93 -7.76
CA ILE A 60 11.65 8.65 -7.11
C ILE A 60 10.79 9.91 -7.07
N GLN A 61 9.53 9.77 -6.67
CA GLN A 61 8.65 10.90 -6.39
C GLN A 61 8.69 11.25 -4.90
N ARG A 62 8.38 12.51 -4.58
CA ARG A 62 8.26 12.97 -3.19
C ARG A 62 7.26 12.10 -2.42
N GLY A 63 7.65 11.67 -1.23
CA GLY A 63 6.85 10.82 -0.34
C GLY A 63 6.98 9.33 -0.62
N GLU A 64 7.70 8.92 -1.65
CA GLU A 64 7.98 7.51 -1.89
C GLU A 64 9.01 6.96 -0.92
N THR A 65 8.96 5.64 -0.75
CA THR A 65 9.81 4.89 0.18
C THR A 65 10.77 4.02 -0.59
N VAL A 66 12.03 4.06 -0.21
CA VAL A 66 13.09 3.16 -0.66
C VAL A 66 13.31 2.10 0.42
N VAL A 67 13.20 0.83 0.04
CA VAL A 67 13.55 -0.29 0.92
C VAL A 67 14.98 -0.72 0.63
N ILE A 68 15.84 -0.66 1.62
CA ILE A 68 17.25 -1.01 1.52
C ILE A 68 17.50 -2.29 2.31
N VAL A 69 18.06 -3.30 1.66
CA VAL A 69 18.28 -4.64 2.22
C VAL A 69 19.78 -4.87 2.37
N ASN A 70 20.20 -5.32 3.55
CA ASN A 70 21.56 -5.82 3.73
C ASN A 70 21.64 -7.27 3.19
N ASP A 71 22.12 -7.42 1.97
CA ASP A 71 22.28 -8.72 1.28
C ASP A 71 23.68 -9.32 1.46
N ASP A 72 24.53 -8.74 2.31
CA ASP A 72 25.77 -9.37 2.72
C ASP A 72 25.49 -10.48 3.75
N SER A 73 26.37 -11.48 3.79
CA SER A 73 26.26 -12.60 4.73
C SER A 73 26.89 -12.31 6.11
N ASP A 74 27.84 -11.40 6.14
CA ASP A 74 28.74 -11.17 7.29
C ASP A 74 29.12 -9.70 7.52
N LEU A 75 28.68 -8.77 6.65
CA LEU A 75 28.98 -7.36 6.81
C LEU A 75 27.83 -6.62 7.51
N LEU A 76 28.17 -5.84 8.50
CA LEU A 76 27.30 -4.88 9.13
C LEU A 76 27.30 -3.59 8.30
N HIS A 77 26.14 -2.98 8.14
CA HIS A 77 25.99 -1.65 7.56
C HIS A 77 25.32 -0.69 8.53
N HIS A 78 25.36 0.59 8.23
CA HIS A 78 24.70 1.64 8.99
C HIS A 78 24.38 2.77 8.03
N LEU A 79 23.18 2.79 7.48
CA LEU A 79 22.82 3.83 6.53
C LEU A 79 22.32 5.08 7.24
N TYR A 80 22.69 6.23 6.67
CA TYR A 80 22.16 7.51 7.11
C TYR A 80 21.99 8.48 5.95
N VAL A 81 21.10 9.45 6.13
CA VAL A 81 20.90 10.61 5.28
C VAL A 81 21.07 11.85 6.15
N GLU A 82 21.89 12.78 5.72
CA GLU A 82 22.09 14.06 6.40
C GLU A 82 21.93 15.18 5.38
N SER A 83 20.91 16.02 5.56
CA SER A 83 20.65 17.19 4.74
C SER A 83 19.86 18.23 5.52
N GLU A 84 19.82 19.46 5.03
CA GLU A 84 18.97 20.51 5.62
C GLU A 84 17.48 20.19 5.54
N ALA A 85 17.06 19.41 4.53
CA ALA A 85 15.66 19.09 4.29
C ALA A 85 15.13 17.97 5.21
N PHE A 86 15.94 16.95 5.47
CA PHE A 86 15.63 15.89 6.43
C PHE A 86 16.87 15.07 6.79
N SER A 87 16.82 14.40 7.91
CA SER A 87 17.84 13.45 8.35
C SER A 87 17.21 12.11 8.66
N TYR A 88 17.98 11.06 8.48
CA TYR A 88 17.60 9.69 8.80
C TYR A 88 18.82 8.89 9.24
N ASP A 89 18.66 8.05 10.23
CA ASP A 89 19.70 7.16 10.74
C ASP A 89 19.07 5.78 11.02
N SER A 90 19.60 4.73 10.40
CA SER A 90 19.08 3.37 10.58
C SER A 90 19.56 2.68 11.85
N GLY A 91 20.62 3.17 12.47
CA GLY A 91 21.41 2.33 13.35
C GLY A 91 22.06 1.17 12.58
N ASP A 92 22.54 0.19 13.32
CA ASP A 92 23.23 -0.97 12.76
C ASP A 92 22.27 -1.89 11.98
N GLN A 93 22.63 -2.20 10.76
CA GLN A 93 21.92 -3.10 9.87
C GLN A 93 22.65 -4.44 9.79
N VAL A 94 22.16 -5.42 10.53
CA VAL A 94 22.70 -6.80 10.46
C VAL A 94 22.40 -7.46 9.12
N PRO A 95 23.15 -8.49 8.70
CA PRO A 95 22.85 -9.27 7.52
C PRO A 95 21.39 -9.71 7.44
N GLY A 96 20.76 -9.53 6.28
CA GLY A 96 19.35 -9.85 6.03
C GLY A 96 18.34 -8.80 6.50
N SER A 97 18.78 -7.75 7.20
CA SER A 97 17.87 -6.69 7.64
C SER A 97 17.34 -5.85 6.47
N ARG A 98 16.14 -5.29 6.67
CA ARG A 98 15.45 -4.42 5.71
C ARG A 98 15.13 -3.10 6.39
N THR A 99 15.48 -2.02 5.73
CA THR A 99 15.27 -0.65 6.23
C THR A 99 14.46 0.14 5.21
N ALA A 100 13.39 0.78 5.65
CA ALA A 100 12.55 1.62 4.81
C ALA A 100 12.85 3.10 5.08
N VAL A 101 13.21 3.84 4.03
CA VAL A 101 13.48 5.28 4.11
C VAL A 101 12.51 6.02 3.21
N THR A 102 11.67 6.87 3.80
CA THR A 102 10.74 7.74 3.05
C THR A 102 11.36 9.10 2.82
N PHE A 103 11.29 9.60 1.60
CA PHE A 103 11.86 10.90 1.21
C PHE A 103 10.77 11.97 1.16
N PRO A 104 10.65 12.83 2.18
CA PRO A 104 9.52 13.76 2.30
C PRO A 104 9.66 15.03 1.46
N GLN A 105 10.84 15.29 0.91
CA GLN A 105 11.18 16.51 0.19
C GLN A 105 11.75 16.21 -1.18
N THR A 106 11.52 17.12 -2.15
CA THR A 106 12.16 17.08 -3.47
C THR A 106 13.63 17.52 -3.37
N GLY A 107 14.47 17.00 -4.26
CA GLY A 107 15.89 17.37 -4.29
C GLY A 107 16.82 16.19 -4.61
N MET A 108 18.10 16.42 -4.37
CA MET A 108 19.14 15.39 -4.49
C MET A 108 19.65 15.02 -3.10
N PHE A 109 19.55 13.74 -2.78
CA PHE A 109 19.98 13.21 -1.49
C PHE A 109 21.03 12.13 -1.66
N GLN A 110 21.92 12.03 -0.70
CA GLN A 110 22.88 10.93 -0.61
C GLN A 110 22.54 10.06 0.62
N VAL A 111 22.38 8.77 0.37
CA VAL A 111 22.37 7.76 1.43
C VAL A 111 23.78 7.24 1.56
N LEU A 112 24.32 7.30 2.75
CA LEU A 112 25.71 6.95 3.05
C LEU A 112 25.73 5.77 4.05
N CYS A 113 26.87 5.08 4.13
CA CYS A 113 27.11 4.08 5.15
C CYS A 113 28.16 4.60 6.13
N GLY A 114 27.82 4.64 7.43
CA GLY A 114 28.71 5.10 8.48
C GLY A 114 29.91 4.17 8.75
N ILE A 115 29.80 2.89 8.34
CA ILE A 115 30.86 1.87 8.53
C ILE A 115 31.77 1.78 7.28
N HIS A 116 31.20 2.00 6.09
CA HIS A 116 31.91 1.88 4.82
C HIS A 116 31.86 3.21 4.04
N PRO A 117 32.79 4.14 4.23
CA PRO A 117 32.70 5.52 3.74
C PRO A 117 32.60 5.68 2.22
N LYS A 118 32.97 4.65 1.45
CA LYS A 118 32.87 4.67 -0.02
C LYS A 118 31.47 4.30 -0.53
N MET A 119 30.59 3.74 0.32
CA MET A 119 29.23 3.38 -0.05
C MET A 119 28.34 4.62 -0.14
N LYS A 120 27.84 4.89 -1.34
CA LYS A 120 26.95 6.03 -1.62
C LYS A 120 25.83 5.58 -2.55
N LEU A 121 24.60 5.96 -2.20
CA LEU A 121 23.44 5.89 -3.07
C LEU A 121 22.93 7.30 -3.33
N ASN A 122 22.81 7.68 -4.60
CA ASN A 122 22.27 8.96 -4.99
C ASN A 122 20.77 8.83 -5.26
N VAL A 123 19.94 9.61 -4.57
CA VAL A 123 18.49 9.60 -4.73
C VAL A 123 18.03 10.95 -5.24
N ARG A 124 17.47 10.97 -6.44
CA ARG A 124 16.77 12.14 -6.99
C ARG A 124 15.29 12.01 -6.61
N VAL A 125 14.76 13.03 -5.98
CA VAL A 125 13.33 13.12 -5.61
C VAL A 125 12.68 14.24 -6.39
N ASN A 126 11.70 13.92 -7.23
CA ASN A 126 10.95 14.86 -8.08
C ASN A 126 9.63 15.29 -7.42
#